data_91ad61d47f401e87be105d1305bbc778
#
_entry.id   91ad61d47f401e87be105d1305bbc778
#
_cell.length_a   1.000
_cell.length_b   1.000
_cell.length_c   1.000
_cell.angle_alpha   90.00
_cell.angle_beta   90.00
_cell.angle_gamma   90.00
#
_symmetry.space_group_name_H-M   'P 1'
#
loop_
_entity.id
_entity.type
_entity.pdbx_description
1 polymer ?
#
loop_
_entity_poly.entity_id
_entity_poly.type
_entity_poly.pdbx_seq_one_letter_code
_entity_poly.pdbx_strand_id
1 'polypeptide(L)'
;MEYEEILNKIKPELEKTLDYLKQEMLEIRSSRPAASLVDSLEVDCFGKKFPLKSLAMITMSERREIIIQPWDPSYLEPIENAFFNSSLQLSPVREEGRLKISFPPMTEELRQRIVRLVAEKTEKTTQTVRHWRKEAKKKIDDAFAEGELSEDNKFKAREKLDELISDYNEKIDEMTERKKKEVME
;
A
#
# COMPACT_ATOMS: atom_id res chain seq x y z
N MET A 1 8.83 37.54 2.79
CA MET A 1 8.40 36.17 2.37
C MET A 1 7.16 35.78 3.17
N GLU A 2 6.12 35.25 2.52
CA GLU A 2 4.97 34.72 3.28
C GLU A 2 5.34 33.34 3.82
N TYR A 3 5.07 33.09 5.10
CA TYR A 3 5.39 31.79 5.74
C TYR A 3 4.70 30.60 5.04
N GLU A 4 3.61 30.84 4.33
CA GLU A 4 2.90 29.86 3.53
C GLU A 4 3.75 29.26 2.40
N GLU A 5 4.68 30.05 1.84
CA GLU A 5 5.59 29.53 0.82
C GLU A 5 6.52 28.44 1.37
N ILE A 6 6.95 28.57 2.63
CA ILE A 6 7.80 27.58 3.30
C ILE A 6 7.01 26.30 3.50
N LEU A 7 5.77 26.40 3.97
CA LEU A 7 4.90 25.23 4.19
C LEU A 7 4.51 24.55 2.87
N ASN A 8 4.22 25.34 1.83
CA ASN A 8 3.89 24.81 0.50
C ASN A 8 5.04 24.06 -0.17
N LYS A 9 6.29 24.40 0.14
CA LYS A 9 7.47 23.65 -0.34
C LYS A 9 7.64 22.30 0.34
N ILE A 10 7.10 22.11 1.54
CA ILE A 10 7.26 20.88 2.31
C ILE A 10 6.11 19.90 2.08
N LYS A 11 4.89 20.40 1.85
CA LYS A 11 3.73 19.57 1.58
C LYS A 11 3.98 18.46 0.55
N PRO A 12 4.56 18.74 -0.63
CA PRO A 12 4.85 17.70 -1.63
C PRO A 12 5.78 16.61 -1.12
N GLU A 13 6.75 16.94 -0.26
CA GLU A 13 7.69 15.98 0.29
C GLU A 13 7.04 15.10 1.36
N LEU A 14 6.13 15.66 2.15
CA LEU A 14 5.31 14.89 3.09
C LEU A 14 4.33 13.97 2.34
N GLU A 15 3.71 14.44 1.25
CA GLU A 15 2.85 13.63 0.40
C GLU A 15 3.62 12.45 -0.23
N LYS A 16 4.79 12.70 -0.81
CA LYS A 16 5.66 11.63 -1.32
C LYS A 16 6.02 10.61 -0.25
N THR A 17 6.27 11.09 0.97
CA THR A 17 6.61 10.23 2.11
C THR A 17 5.44 9.33 2.49
N LEU A 18 4.21 9.87 2.48
CA LEU A 18 2.98 9.11 2.74
C LEU A 18 2.68 8.12 1.62
N ASP A 19 2.83 8.54 0.36
CA ASP A 19 2.62 7.67 -0.81
C ASP A 19 3.65 6.53 -0.84
N TYR A 20 4.89 6.78 -0.45
CA TYR A 20 5.90 5.73 -0.29
C TYR A 20 5.45 4.69 0.75
N LEU A 21 5.00 5.14 1.94
CA LEU A 21 4.47 4.22 2.96
C LEU A 21 3.28 3.41 2.43
N LYS A 22 2.38 4.06 1.71
CA LYS A 22 1.21 3.41 1.12
C LYS A 22 1.61 2.29 0.15
N GLN A 23 2.60 2.53 -0.71
CA GLN A 23 3.11 1.51 -1.62
C GLN A 23 3.78 0.36 -0.87
N GLU A 24 4.64 0.66 0.11
CA GLU A 24 5.27 -0.34 0.96
C GLU A 24 4.23 -1.22 1.68
N MET A 25 3.14 -0.63 2.16
CA MET A 25 2.05 -1.37 2.78
C MET A 25 1.28 -2.25 1.80
N LEU A 26 1.17 -1.84 0.52
CA LEU A 26 0.53 -2.66 -0.53
C LEU A 26 1.40 -3.88 -0.91
N GLU A 27 2.71 -3.73 -0.89
CA GLU A 27 3.65 -4.84 -1.17
C GLU A 27 3.69 -5.89 -0.06
N ILE A 28 3.36 -5.49 1.17
CA ILE A 28 3.27 -6.43 2.29
C ILE A 28 2.05 -7.32 2.10
N ARG A 29 2.30 -8.61 1.83
CA ARG A 29 1.25 -9.63 1.72
C ARG A 29 0.47 -9.72 3.04
N SER A 30 -0.84 -9.55 2.96
CA SER A 30 -1.74 -9.82 4.08
C SER A 30 -2.31 -11.23 3.96
N SER A 31 -2.99 -11.66 5.01
CA SER A 31 -3.68 -12.97 5.04
C SER A 31 -4.83 -13.08 4.05
N ARG A 32 -5.30 -11.94 3.50
CA ARG A 32 -6.35 -11.92 2.47
C ARG A 32 -5.71 -11.91 1.09
N PRO A 33 -5.93 -12.96 0.28
CA PRO A 33 -5.55 -12.91 -1.12
C PRO A 33 -6.32 -11.77 -1.77
N ALA A 34 -5.61 -10.81 -2.34
CA ALA A 34 -6.28 -9.79 -3.13
C ALA A 34 -6.62 -10.38 -4.51
N ALA A 35 -7.86 -10.28 -4.95
CA ALA A 35 -8.25 -10.65 -6.31
C ALA A 35 -7.34 -9.97 -7.35
N SER A 36 -6.86 -8.77 -7.04
CA SER A 36 -5.90 -8.01 -7.87
C SER A 36 -4.58 -8.75 -8.15
N LEU A 37 -4.18 -9.72 -7.32
CA LEU A 37 -2.99 -10.54 -7.57
C LEU A 37 -3.15 -11.43 -8.81
N VAL A 38 -4.37 -11.85 -9.09
CA VAL A 38 -4.69 -12.74 -10.21
C VAL A 38 -5.33 -12.02 -11.38
N ASP A 39 -5.88 -10.83 -11.18
CA ASP A 39 -6.55 -10.04 -12.23
C ASP A 39 -5.64 -9.74 -13.42
N SER A 40 -4.36 -9.47 -13.15
CA SER A 40 -3.34 -9.12 -14.14
C SER A 40 -2.62 -10.31 -14.73
N LEU A 41 -2.97 -11.55 -14.32
CA LEU A 41 -2.34 -12.74 -14.87
C LEU A 41 -2.65 -12.84 -16.37
N GLU A 42 -1.59 -12.89 -17.18
CA GLU A 42 -1.71 -13.11 -18.62
C GLU A 42 -1.92 -14.60 -18.92
N VAL A 43 -3.02 -14.88 -19.60
CA VAL A 43 -3.38 -16.24 -20.05
C VAL A 43 -3.23 -16.33 -21.55
N ASP A 44 -2.49 -17.33 -22.02
CA ASP A 44 -2.37 -17.62 -23.45
C ASP A 44 -3.57 -18.47 -23.88
N CYS A 45 -4.49 -17.86 -24.62
CA CYS A 45 -5.63 -18.53 -25.21
C CYS A 45 -5.51 -18.47 -26.74
N PHE A 46 -5.39 -19.62 -27.38
CA PHE A 46 -5.37 -19.73 -28.83
C PHE A 46 -4.28 -18.89 -29.51
N GLY A 47 -3.09 -18.80 -28.88
CA GLY A 47 -1.96 -18.03 -29.40
C GLY A 47 -2.03 -16.52 -29.19
N LYS A 48 -2.97 -16.05 -28.34
CA LYS A 48 -3.08 -14.66 -27.93
C LYS A 48 -3.11 -14.56 -26.41
N LYS A 49 -2.47 -13.54 -25.87
CA LYS A 49 -2.46 -13.25 -24.46
C LYS A 49 -3.62 -12.35 -24.04
N PHE A 50 -4.35 -12.78 -23.03
CA PHE A 50 -5.48 -12.03 -22.46
C PHE A 50 -5.29 -11.93 -20.93
N PRO A 51 -5.67 -10.82 -20.31
CA PRO A 51 -5.71 -10.74 -18.85
C PRO A 51 -6.81 -11.66 -18.32
N LEU A 52 -6.54 -12.37 -17.21
CA LEU A 52 -7.48 -13.34 -16.63
C LEU A 52 -8.89 -12.77 -16.41
N LYS A 53 -8.98 -11.52 -15.97
CA LYS A 53 -10.26 -10.80 -15.76
C LYS A 53 -11.15 -10.72 -17.00
N SER A 54 -10.59 -10.84 -18.22
CA SER A 54 -11.38 -10.83 -19.45
C SER A 54 -11.89 -12.21 -19.86
N LEU A 55 -11.32 -13.28 -19.30
CA LEU A 55 -11.66 -14.67 -19.63
C LEU A 55 -12.52 -15.35 -18.57
N ALA A 56 -12.55 -14.80 -17.35
CA ALA A 56 -13.24 -15.43 -16.23
C ALA A 56 -13.78 -14.39 -15.24
N MET A 57 -14.82 -14.79 -14.51
CA MET A 57 -15.28 -14.10 -13.33
C MET A 57 -14.43 -14.55 -12.13
N ILE A 58 -13.88 -13.57 -11.39
CA ILE A 58 -13.03 -13.82 -10.24
C ILE A 58 -13.78 -13.39 -8.98
N THR A 59 -14.00 -14.33 -8.07
CA THR A 59 -14.74 -14.10 -6.84
C THR A 59 -13.90 -14.58 -5.65
N MET A 60 -13.92 -13.83 -4.55
CA MET A 60 -13.33 -14.26 -3.29
C MET A 60 -14.36 -14.89 -2.38
N SER A 61 -14.05 -16.07 -1.85
CA SER A 61 -14.81 -16.73 -0.81
C SER A 61 -14.34 -16.27 0.58
N GLU A 62 -15.26 -16.28 1.57
CA GLU A 62 -14.93 -16.04 2.99
C GLU A 62 -13.87 -17.02 3.54
N ARG A 63 -13.71 -18.18 2.89
CA ARG A 63 -12.74 -19.22 3.27
C ARG A 63 -11.33 -18.97 2.77
N ARG A 64 -10.98 -17.75 2.35
CA ARG A 64 -9.68 -17.40 1.77
C ARG A 64 -9.36 -18.18 0.48
N GLU A 65 -10.37 -18.33 -0.34
CA GLU A 65 -10.27 -19.01 -1.62
C GLU A 65 -10.61 -18.03 -2.73
N ILE A 66 -9.85 -18.07 -3.80
CA ILE A 66 -10.21 -17.39 -5.05
C ILE A 66 -10.92 -18.44 -5.92
N ILE A 67 -12.13 -18.12 -6.34
CA ILE A 67 -12.91 -18.91 -7.28
C ILE A 67 -12.84 -18.19 -8.63
N ILE A 68 -12.36 -18.89 -9.63
CA ILE A 68 -12.24 -18.42 -11.00
C ILE A 68 -13.21 -19.22 -11.84
N GLN A 69 -14.23 -18.55 -12.35
CA GLN A 69 -15.24 -19.15 -13.21
C GLN A 69 -15.07 -18.63 -14.62
N PRO A 70 -14.50 -19.43 -15.53
CA PRO A 70 -14.35 -19.04 -16.93
C PRO A 70 -15.71 -18.80 -17.60
N TRP A 71 -15.73 -17.87 -18.53
CA TRP A 71 -16.92 -17.61 -19.35
C TRP A 71 -17.21 -18.75 -20.34
N ASP A 72 -16.16 -19.47 -20.73
CA ASP A 72 -16.25 -20.64 -21.61
C ASP A 72 -15.39 -21.79 -21.04
N PRO A 73 -15.91 -23.04 -21.02
CA PRO A 73 -15.17 -24.19 -20.52
C PRO A 73 -13.82 -24.43 -21.20
N SER A 74 -13.64 -23.97 -22.45
CA SER A 74 -12.39 -24.09 -23.21
C SER A 74 -11.24 -23.26 -22.61
N TYR A 75 -11.55 -22.26 -21.77
CA TYR A 75 -10.54 -21.42 -21.11
C TYR A 75 -9.97 -22.05 -19.84
N LEU A 76 -10.58 -23.12 -19.31
CA LEU A 76 -10.15 -23.77 -18.06
C LEU A 76 -8.68 -24.20 -18.13
N GLU A 77 -8.32 -24.97 -19.15
CA GLU A 77 -6.96 -25.50 -19.30
C GLU A 77 -5.91 -24.40 -19.56
N PRO A 78 -6.16 -23.42 -20.45
CA PRO A 78 -5.26 -22.28 -20.61
C PRO A 78 -5.05 -21.49 -19.31
N ILE A 79 -6.10 -21.27 -18.52
CA ILE A 79 -6.02 -20.54 -17.24
C ILE A 79 -5.20 -21.34 -16.22
N GLU A 80 -5.46 -22.64 -16.10
CA GLU A 80 -4.71 -23.53 -15.21
C GLU A 80 -3.22 -23.53 -15.56
N ASN A 81 -2.87 -23.69 -16.84
CA ASN A 81 -1.49 -23.62 -17.32
C ASN A 81 -0.83 -22.26 -17.04
N ALA A 82 -1.56 -21.16 -17.16
CA ALA A 82 -1.05 -19.84 -16.85
C ALA A 82 -0.66 -19.71 -15.36
N PHE A 83 -1.43 -20.31 -14.44
CA PHE A 83 -1.07 -20.35 -13.02
C PHE A 83 0.18 -21.17 -12.76
N PHE A 84 0.33 -22.35 -13.38
CA PHE A 84 1.52 -23.19 -13.22
C PHE A 84 2.80 -22.50 -13.73
N ASN A 85 2.68 -21.71 -14.80
CA ASN A 85 3.81 -20.98 -15.39
C ASN A 85 4.06 -19.62 -14.73
N SER A 86 3.19 -19.18 -13.84
CA SER A 86 3.30 -17.89 -13.16
C SER A 86 4.28 -17.94 -11.99
N SER A 87 4.87 -16.78 -11.66
CA SER A 87 5.68 -16.60 -10.44
C SER A 87 4.86 -16.59 -9.15
N LEU A 88 3.53 -16.72 -9.25
CA LEU A 88 2.62 -16.61 -8.10
C LEU A 88 2.68 -17.84 -7.18
N GLN A 89 3.22 -18.97 -7.66
CA GLN A 89 3.30 -20.24 -6.90
C GLN A 89 1.94 -20.68 -6.33
N LEU A 90 0.88 -20.45 -7.09
CA LEU A 90 -0.48 -20.83 -6.74
C LEU A 90 -0.88 -22.06 -7.54
N SER A 91 -1.42 -23.05 -6.85
CA SER A 91 -1.89 -24.29 -7.49
C SER A 91 -3.41 -24.29 -7.52
N PRO A 92 -4.03 -24.04 -8.69
CA PRO A 92 -5.48 -24.12 -8.83
C PRO A 92 -5.94 -25.58 -8.75
N VAL A 93 -7.08 -25.78 -8.12
CA VAL A 93 -7.79 -27.08 -8.11
C VAL A 93 -9.02 -26.94 -8.97
N ARG A 94 -9.21 -27.87 -9.90
CA ARG A 94 -10.39 -27.90 -10.77
C ARG A 94 -11.56 -28.53 -10.03
N GLU A 95 -12.66 -27.79 -9.93
CA GLU A 95 -13.88 -28.23 -9.26
C GLU A 95 -15.10 -27.76 -10.06
N GLU A 96 -15.95 -28.67 -10.50
CA GLU A 96 -17.23 -28.36 -11.18
C GLU A 96 -17.16 -27.31 -12.31
N GLY A 97 -16.12 -27.34 -13.15
CA GLY A 97 -15.97 -26.41 -14.26
C GLY A 97 -15.44 -25.03 -13.88
N ARG A 98 -14.92 -24.87 -12.67
CA ARG A 98 -14.24 -23.67 -12.16
C ARG A 98 -12.90 -24.05 -11.56
N LEU A 99 -12.05 -23.05 -11.39
CA LEU A 99 -10.77 -23.21 -10.71
C LEU A 99 -10.85 -22.55 -9.34
N LYS A 100 -10.39 -23.29 -8.34
CA LYS A 100 -10.36 -22.87 -6.95
C LYS A 100 -8.92 -22.79 -6.48
N ILE A 101 -8.53 -21.67 -5.93
CA ILE A 101 -7.20 -21.45 -5.36
C ILE A 101 -7.36 -21.21 -3.88
N SER A 102 -6.87 -22.14 -3.07
CA SER A 102 -6.89 -22.03 -1.61
C SER A 102 -5.59 -21.44 -1.12
N PHE A 103 -5.68 -20.43 -0.24
CA PHE A 103 -4.53 -19.84 0.43
C PHE A 103 -4.42 -20.42 1.84
N PRO A 104 -3.32 -21.11 2.16
CA PRO A 104 -3.14 -21.60 3.52
C PRO A 104 -3.15 -20.41 4.50
N PRO A 105 -3.73 -20.60 5.70
CA PRO A 105 -3.69 -19.56 6.72
C PRO A 105 -2.25 -19.24 7.07
N MET A 106 -1.95 -17.96 7.29
CA MET A 106 -0.64 -17.57 7.80
C MET A 106 -0.42 -18.17 9.18
N THR A 107 0.78 -18.68 9.41
CA THR A 107 1.18 -19.07 10.76
C THR A 107 1.29 -17.85 11.66
N GLU A 108 1.08 -18.02 12.96
CA GLU A 108 1.22 -16.94 13.93
C GLU A 108 2.61 -16.29 13.88
N GLU A 109 3.64 -17.10 13.70
CA GLU A 109 5.02 -16.62 13.54
C GLU A 109 5.18 -15.70 12.32
N LEU A 110 4.55 -16.06 11.20
CA LEU A 110 4.60 -15.25 9.99
C LEU A 110 3.84 -13.93 10.18
N ARG A 111 2.66 -13.96 10.83
CA ARG A 111 1.90 -12.76 11.17
C ARG A 111 2.73 -11.79 12.03
N GLN A 112 3.34 -12.30 13.08
CA GLN A 112 4.20 -11.48 13.95
C GLN A 112 5.39 -10.90 13.21
N ARG A 113 6.00 -11.65 12.31
CA ARG A 113 7.09 -11.15 11.46
C ARG A 113 6.63 -10.00 10.57
N ILE A 114 5.45 -10.13 9.96
CA ILE A 114 4.86 -9.09 9.11
C ILE A 114 4.51 -7.85 9.95
N VAL A 115 3.93 -8.01 11.13
CA VAL A 115 3.63 -6.88 12.03
C VAL A 115 4.91 -6.12 12.41
N ARG A 116 6.01 -6.81 12.66
CA ARG A 116 7.32 -6.16 12.89
C ARG A 116 7.81 -5.40 11.66
N LEU A 117 7.67 -5.98 10.47
CA LEU A 117 8.02 -5.31 9.22
C LEU A 117 7.18 -4.04 8.99
N VAL A 118 5.88 -4.10 9.26
CA VAL A 118 4.98 -2.93 9.21
C VAL A 118 5.48 -1.84 10.17
N ALA A 119 5.81 -2.20 11.41
CA ALA A 119 6.32 -1.25 12.39
C ALA A 119 7.65 -0.61 11.96
N GLU A 120 8.57 -1.40 11.39
CA GLU A 120 9.85 -0.90 10.87
C GLU A 120 9.65 0.13 9.73
N LYS A 121 8.75 -0.17 8.78
CA LYS A 121 8.43 0.75 7.67
C LYS A 121 7.77 2.03 8.19
N THR A 122 6.86 1.92 9.14
CA THR A 122 6.23 3.06 9.81
C THR A 122 7.26 3.96 10.49
N GLU A 123 8.18 3.37 11.27
CA GLU A 123 9.22 4.14 11.97
C GLU A 123 10.13 4.91 10.99
N LYS A 124 10.56 4.28 9.89
CA LYS A 124 11.34 4.96 8.84
C LYS A 124 10.58 6.15 8.25
N THR A 125 9.29 5.98 8.00
CA THR A 125 8.42 7.05 7.49
C THR A 125 8.29 8.20 8.49
N THR A 126 8.06 7.87 9.76
CA THR A 126 7.97 8.86 10.85
C THR A 126 9.29 9.63 11.01
N GLN A 127 10.43 8.97 10.87
CA GLN A 127 11.75 9.63 10.89
C GLN A 127 11.90 10.62 9.72
N THR A 128 11.40 10.27 8.53
CA THR A 128 11.40 11.17 7.37
C THR A 128 10.50 12.40 7.62
N VAL A 129 9.33 12.21 8.22
CA VAL A 129 8.44 13.34 8.61
C VAL A 129 9.12 14.24 9.64
N ARG A 130 9.81 13.66 10.63
CA ARG A 130 10.59 14.44 11.63
C ARG A 130 11.74 15.23 10.97
N HIS A 131 12.40 14.65 9.98
CA HIS A 131 13.42 15.34 9.20
C HIS A 131 12.84 16.57 8.50
N TRP A 132 11.74 16.43 7.77
CA TRP A 132 11.09 17.54 7.08
C TRP A 132 10.57 18.62 8.03
N ARG A 133 10.03 18.22 9.20
CA ARG A 133 9.68 19.19 10.26
C ARG A 133 10.89 20.01 10.70
N LYS A 134 12.03 19.36 10.91
CA LYS A 134 13.28 20.05 11.32
C LYS A 134 13.77 21.01 10.26
N GLU A 135 13.76 20.61 8.98
CA GLU A 135 14.13 21.45 7.86
C GLU A 135 13.19 22.67 7.72
N ALA A 136 11.88 22.46 7.88
CA ALA A 136 10.91 23.56 7.87
C ALA A 136 11.15 24.54 8.99
N LYS A 137 11.31 24.03 10.21
CA LYS A 137 11.57 24.88 11.39
C LYS A 137 12.83 25.72 11.19
N LYS A 138 13.90 25.11 10.65
CA LYS A 138 15.14 25.84 10.34
C LYS A 138 14.88 26.96 9.35
N LYS A 139 14.18 26.70 8.23
CA LYS A 139 13.85 27.74 7.24
C LYS A 139 13.02 28.88 7.82
N ILE A 140 12.09 28.60 8.73
CA ILE A 140 11.29 29.62 9.44
C ILE A 140 12.21 30.47 10.34
N ASP A 141 13.12 29.83 11.05
CA ASP A 141 14.05 30.52 11.95
C ASP A 141 15.09 31.36 11.16
N ASP A 142 15.59 30.85 10.04
CA ASP A 142 16.51 31.58 9.15
C ASP A 142 15.84 32.82 8.54
N ALA A 143 14.59 32.66 7.99
CA ALA A 143 13.84 33.79 7.42
C ALA A 143 13.48 34.84 8.48
N PHE A 144 13.26 34.45 9.74
CA PHE A 144 13.11 35.40 10.83
C PHE A 144 14.43 36.16 11.13
N ALA A 145 15.56 35.45 11.18
CA ALA A 145 16.85 36.05 11.45
C ALA A 145 17.29 37.04 10.34
N GLU A 146 16.90 36.77 9.08
CA GLU A 146 17.12 37.65 7.94
C GLU A 146 16.14 38.84 7.87
N GLY A 147 15.15 38.89 8.78
CA GLY A 147 14.15 39.97 8.84
C GLY A 147 13.03 39.86 7.81
N GLU A 148 12.93 38.70 7.11
CA GLU A 148 11.88 38.44 6.12
C GLU A 148 10.53 38.07 6.75
N LEU A 149 10.55 37.60 7.99
CA LEU A 149 9.35 37.28 8.78
C LEU A 149 9.27 38.14 10.02
N SER A 150 8.06 38.61 10.34
CA SER A 150 7.77 39.22 11.64
C SER A 150 7.64 38.15 12.73
N GLU A 151 7.74 38.54 14.00
CA GLU A 151 7.58 37.63 15.14
C GLU A 151 6.22 36.93 15.14
N ASP A 152 5.14 37.66 14.84
CA ASP A 152 3.79 37.10 14.71
C ASP A 152 3.71 36.05 13.59
N ASN A 153 4.33 36.32 12.44
CA ASN A 153 4.33 35.39 11.32
C ASN A 153 5.20 34.15 11.60
N LYS A 154 6.30 34.30 12.33
CA LYS A 154 7.11 33.17 12.82
C LYS A 154 6.29 32.27 13.74
N PHE A 155 5.53 32.85 14.68
CA PHE A 155 4.68 32.09 15.59
C PHE A 155 3.60 31.32 14.82
N LYS A 156 2.87 31.99 13.93
CA LYS A 156 1.85 31.37 13.07
C LYS A 156 2.43 30.29 12.18
N ALA A 157 3.63 30.52 11.61
CA ALA A 157 4.31 29.52 10.79
C ALA A 157 4.60 28.22 11.56
N ARG A 158 5.07 28.35 12.80
CA ARG A 158 5.34 27.20 13.67
C ARG A 158 4.08 26.44 14.05
N GLU A 159 3.03 27.16 14.43
CA GLU A 159 1.73 26.58 14.75
C GLU A 159 1.16 25.79 13.55
N LYS A 160 1.16 26.42 12.36
CA LYS A 160 0.70 25.76 11.13
C LYS A 160 1.58 24.59 10.70
N LEU A 161 2.89 24.65 10.94
CA LEU A 161 3.79 23.54 10.74
C LEU A 161 3.43 22.37 11.66
N ASP A 162 3.20 22.63 12.95
CA ASP A 162 2.89 21.60 13.91
C ASP A 162 1.52 20.96 13.64
N GLU A 163 0.51 21.72 13.22
CA GLU A 163 -0.77 21.20 12.73
C GLU A 163 -0.56 20.28 11.53
N LEU A 164 0.16 20.74 10.52
CA LEU A 164 0.45 19.98 9.31
C LEU A 164 1.15 18.63 9.63
N ILE A 165 2.16 18.66 10.48
CA ILE A 165 2.90 17.45 10.87
C ILE A 165 2.01 16.50 11.68
N SER A 166 1.12 17.02 12.52
CA SER A 166 0.15 16.22 13.27
C SER A 166 -0.78 15.46 12.33
N ASP A 167 -1.33 16.13 11.32
CA ASP A 167 -2.21 15.53 10.31
C ASP A 167 -1.52 14.37 9.56
N TYR A 168 -0.24 14.55 9.20
CA TYR A 168 0.50 13.48 8.52
C TYR A 168 0.84 12.31 9.44
N ASN A 169 1.16 12.57 10.72
CA ASN A 169 1.38 11.49 11.69
C ASN A 169 0.09 10.69 11.92
N GLU A 170 -1.06 11.36 12.04
CA GLU A 170 -2.36 10.69 12.18
C GLU A 170 -2.65 9.77 10.99
N LYS A 171 -2.44 10.24 9.76
CA LYS A 171 -2.59 9.42 8.54
C LYS A 171 -1.64 8.21 8.52
N ILE A 172 -0.40 8.38 8.98
CA ILE A 172 0.59 7.29 9.10
C ILE A 172 0.10 6.25 10.11
N ASP A 173 -0.37 6.70 11.27
CA ASP A 173 -0.87 5.82 12.34
C ASP A 173 -2.12 5.05 11.89
N GLU A 174 -3.08 5.72 11.25
CA GLU A 174 -4.27 5.08 10.67
C GLU A 174 -3.92 3.99 9.65
N MET A 175 -3.01 4.29 8.72
CA MET A 175 -2.55 3.32 7.72
C MET A 175 -1.87 2.12 8.37
N THR A 176 -1.06 2.38 9.38
CA THR A 176 -0.33 1.35 10.13
C THR A 176 -1.27 0.43 10.89
N GLU A 177 -2.21 1.00 11.65
CA GLU A 177 -3.17 0.22 12.43
C GLU A 177 -4.12 -0.57 11.52
N ARG A 178 -4.56 0.01 10.40
CA ARG A 178 -5.36 -0.70 9.42
C ARG A 178 -4.60 -1.90 8.84
N LYS A 179 -3.29 -1.74 8.52
CA LYS A 179 -2.47 -2.84 7.99
C LYS A 179 -2.19 -3.92 9.03
N LYS A 180 -1.90 -3.54 10.27
CA LYS A 180 -1.74 -4.51 11.36
C LYS A 180 -3.01 -5.34 11.57
N LYS A 181 -4.17 -4.68 11.58
CA LYS A 181 -5.46 -5.37 11.71
C LYS A 181 -5.70 -6.35 10.56
N GLU A 182 -5.45 -5.92 9.31
CA GLU A 182 -5.56 -6.75 8.11
C GLU A 182 -4.68 -8.01 8.18
N VAL A 183 -3.48 -7.90 8.75
CA VAL A 183 -2.53 -9.02 8.91
C VAL A 183 -2.96 -9.98 10.02
N MET A 184 -3.60 -9.47 11.07
CA MET A 184 -4.02 -10.27 12.22
C MET A 184 -5.36 -11.00 12.01
N GLU A 185 -6.20 -10.54 11.10
CA GLU A 185 -7.42 -11.24 10.65
C GLU A 185 -7.10 -12.44 9.74
#